data_eb54bd28cebfe600ea415007470f17d4
#
_entry.id   eb54bd28cebfe600ea415007470f17d4
#
_cell.length_a   1.000
_cell.length_b   1.000
_cell.length_c   1.000
_cell.angle_alpha   90.00
_cell.angle_beta   90.00
_cell.angle_gamma   90.00
#
_symmetry.space_group_name_H-M   'P 1'
#
loop_
_entity.id
_entity.type
_entity.pdbx_description
1 polymer ?
#
loop_
_entity_poly.entity_id
_entity_poly.type
_entity_poly.pdbx_seq_one_letter_code
_entity_poly.pdbx_strand_id
1 'polypeptide(L)'
;MPEEGSMLDRNGFAPEDFRFRGLHPGLSVGTASDRYAGWLGQIYSRDRYAGRIPSRQNKVGGRTFTERVLPIDSVREYFEHFEVLEIDFTFYRLLLDEDGNPTQNHHLLARYRELLGESDFLILKVPQVVFARKLQ
;
A
#
# COMPACT_ATOMS: atom_id res chain seq x y z
N MET A 1 -5.80 30.24 -21.30
CA MET A 1 -5.40 29.10 -20.44
C MET A 1 -3.99 28.72 -20.86
N PRO A 2 -2.99 28.87 -20.02
CA PRO A 2 -1.70 28.30 -20.35
C PRO A 2 -1.86 26.78 -20.28
N GLU A 3 -1.50 26.10 -21.36
CA GLU A 3 -1.27 24.66 -21.36
C GLU A 3 -0.21 24.37 -20.29
N GLU A 4 -0.54 23.54 -19.32
CA GLU A 4 0.46 22.92 -18.44
C GLU A 4 1.35 22.07 -19.33
N GLY A 5 2.40 22.67 -19.86
CA GLY A 5 3.42 21.97 -20.60
C GLY A 5 4.04 20.93 -19.69
N SER A 6 3.99 19.66 -20.10
CA SER A 6 4.72 18.56 -19.50
C SER A 6 6.15 19.03 -19.20
N MET A 7 6.50 19.04 -17.93
CA MET A 7 7.82 19.45 -17.46
C MET A 7 8.79 18.30 -17.69
N LEU A 8 9.26 18.15 -18.94
CA LEU A 8 10.35 17.24 -19.24
C LEU A 8 11.61 17.75 -18.51
N ASP A 9 12.34 16.85 -17.86
CA ASP A 9 13.65 17.18 -17.33
C ASP A 9 14.64 17.44 -18.49
N ARG A 10 15.87 17.89 -18.17
CA ARG A 10 16.90 18.18 -19.18
C ARG A 10 17.28 16.98 -20.07
N ASN A 11 16.85 15.78 -19.71
CA ASN A 11 17.09 14.52 -20.42
C ASN A 11 15.85 14.04 -21.20
N GLY A 12 14.77 14.82 -21.23
CA GLY A 12 13.50 14.45 -21.89
C GLY A 12 12.68 13.42 -21.12
N PHE A 13 12.93 13.26 -19.81
CA PHE A 13 12.20 12.33 -18.95
C PHE A 13 10.99 13.02 -18.31
N ALA A 14 9.82 12.40 -18.42
CA ALA A 14 8.60 12.80 -17.74
C ALA A 14 8.49 12.00 -16.42
N PRO A 15 8.61 12.66 -15.24
CA PRO A 15 8.56 11.96 -13.95
C PRO A 15 7.30 11.12 -13.75
N GLU A 16 6.19 11.52 -14.32
CA GLU A 16 4.90 10.82 -14.28
C GLU A 16 4.93 9.48 -15.01
N ASP A 17 5.84 9.29 -15.96
CA ASP A 17 6.00 8.04 -16.70
C ASP A 17 6.96 7.07 -16.00
N PHE A 18 7.65 7.52 -14.96
CA PHE A 18 8.59 6.69 -14.24
C PHE A 18 7.88 5.55 -13.50
N ARG A 19 8.43 4.36 -13.63
CA ARG A 19 7.99 3.15 -12.91
C ARG A 19 9.20 2.52 -12.22
N PHE A 20 8.95 2.00 -11.01
CA PHE A 20 9.95 1.24 -10.25
C PHE A 20 9.98 -0.23 -10.64
N ARG A 21 9.15 -0.64 -11.59
CA ARG A 21 9.12 -2.00 -12.13
C ARG A 21 10.20 -2.19 -13.20
N GLY A 22 10.83 -3.38 -13.19
CA GLY A 22 11.74 -3.77 -14.28
C GLY A 22 13.02 -2.95 -14.36
N LEU A 23 13.43 -2.29 -13.30
CA LEU A 23 14.68 -1.49 -13.28
C LEU A 23 15.91 -2.35 -13.46
N HIS A 24 15.92 -3.55 -12.89
CA HIS A 24 17.01 -4.52 -12.98
C HIS A 24 16.49 -5.93 -12.71
N PRO A 25 16.96 -6.97 -13.44
CA PRO A 25 16.46 -8.35 -13.27
C PRO A 25 16.60 -8.94 -11.86
N GLY A 26 17.60 -8.47 -11.09
CA GLY A 26 17.86 -8.92 -9.73
C GLY A 26 17.33 -7.98 -8.63
N LEU A 27 16.52 -6.99 -8.98
CA LEU A 27 16.04 -5.99 -8.03
C LEU A 27 14.54 -5.78 -8.17
N SER A 28 13.79 -6.06 -7.11
CA SER A 28 12.39 -5.67 -6.98
C SER A 28 12.25 -4.53 -5.97
N VAL A 29 11.53 -3.50 -6.36
CA VAL A 29 11.30 -2.30 -5.53
C VAL A 29 9.85 -2.25 -5.09
N GLY A 30 9.64 -1.91 -3.84
CA GLY A 30 8.31 -1.74 -3.25
C GLY A 30 8.35 -0.91 -1.98
N THR A 31 7.22 -0.80 -1.32
CA THR A 31 7.06 -0.02 -0.09
C THR A 31 6.42 -0.85 1.02
N ALA A 32 6.59 -0.41 2.25
CA ALA A 32 5.86 -0.92 3.39
C ALA A 32 4.53 -0.14 3.51
N SER A 33 3.44 -0.72 3.02
CA SER A 33 2.13 -0.09 2.85
C SER A 33 1.92 0.55 1.47
N ASP A 34 0.66 0.53 1.02
CA ASP A 34 0.26 0.94 -0.33
C ASP A 34 -0.78 2.07 -0.35
N ARG A 35 -1.62 2.18 0.68
CA ARG A 35 -2.84 3.00 0.65
C ARG A 35 -2.64 4.43 1.16
N TYR A 36 -1.49 5.00 0.90
CA TYR A 36 -1.12 6.31 1.40
C TYR A 36 -1.67 7.45 0.51
N ALA A 37 -2.63 8.21 1.03
CA ALA A 37 -3.28 9.29 0.29
C ALA A 37 -2.34 10.45 -0.09
N GLY A 38 -1.19 10.57 0.56
CA GLY A 38 -0.15 11.54 0.20
C GLY A 38 0.47 11.31 -1.18
N TRP A 39 0.27 10.12 -1.77
CA TRP A 39 0.79 9.79 -3.11
C TRP A 39 -0.20 10.07 -4.25
N LEU A 40 -1.36 10.67 -3.94
CA LEU A 40 -2.28 11.15 -4.97
C LEU A 40 -1.62 12.21 -5.86
N GLY A 41 -1.69 12.00 -7.16
CA GLY A 41 -1.01 12.83 -8.15
C GLY A 41 0.47 12.51 -8.34
N GLN A 42 0.97 11.44 -7.70
CA GLN A 42 2.28 10.84 -7.91
C GLN A 42 2.13 9.44 -8.51
N ILE A 43 1.85 8.44 -7.67
CA ILE A 43 1.59 7.06 -8.12
C ILE A 43 0.10 6.73 -8.22
N TYR A 44 -0.78 7.53 -7.61
CA TYR A 44 -2.22 7.35 -7.66
C TYR A 44 -2.92 8.49 -8.40
N SER A 45 -3.83 8.12 -9.29
CA SER A 45 -4.65 9.07 -10.05
C SER A 45 -5.66 9.76 -9.14
N ARG A 46 -5.70 11.09 -9.13
CA ARG A 46 -6.62 11.85 -8.28
C ARG A 46 -8.08 11.57 -8.62
N ASP A 47 -8.41 11.53 -9.91
CA ASP A 47 -9.79 11.40 -10.38
C ASP A 47 -10.38 10.01 -10.08
N ARG A 48 -9.55 8.97 -10.13
CA ARG A 48 -9.96 7.58 -9.88
C ARG A 48 -10.52 7.37 -8.47
N TYR A 49 -10.04 8.14 -7.50
CA TYR A 49 -10.43 7.99 -6.08
C TYR A 49 -11.21 9.18 -5.53
N ALA A 50 -11.59 10.15 -6.36
CA ALA A 50 -12.39 11.30 -5.94
C ALA A 50 -13.67 10.85 -5.24
N GLY A 51 -13.92 11.37 -4.04
CA GLY A 51 -15.09 11.01 -3.22
C GLY A 51 -15.05 9.60 -2.58
N ARG A 52 -13.96 8.82 -2.79
CA ARG A 52 -13.83 7.45 -2.29
C ARG A 52 -12.75 7.27 -1.22
N ILE A 53 -12.21 8.36 -0.68
CA ILE A 53 -11.11 8.32 0.30
C ILE A 53 -11.70 8.52 1.70
N PRO A 54 -11.91 7.45 2.48
CA PRO A 54 -12.37 7.55 3.85
C PRO A 54 -11.32 8.18 4.76
N SER A 55 -11.79 8.89 5.77
CA SER A 55 -10.96 9.38 6.85
C SER A 55 -11.13 8.49 8.07
N ARG A 56 -10.05 8.18 8.75
CA ARG A 56 -10.08 7.53 10.06
C ARG A 56 -9.31 8.34 11.08
N GLN A 57 -9.75 8.31 12.32
CA GLN A 57 -9.04 8.95 13.41
C GLN A 57 -8.15 7.93 14.12
N ASN A 58 -6.87 8.28 14.26
CA ASN A 58 -5.90 7.52 15.03
C ASN A 58 -5.40 8.35 16.21
N LYS A 59 -5.18 7.71 17.35
CA LYS A 59 -4.56 8.34 18.53
C LYS A 59 -3.13 7.84 18.67
N VAL A 60 -2.19 8.78 18.70
CA VAL A 60 -0.78 8.50 18.97
C VAL A 60 -0.27 9.51 20.01
N GLY A 61 0.28 9.02 21.10
CA GLY A 61 0.82 9.88 22.17
C GLY A 61 -0.22 10.85 22.75
N GLY A 62 -1.48 10.45 22.88
CA GLY A 62 -2.57 11.28 23.38
C GLY A 62 -3.13 12.33 22.42
N ARG A 63 -2.57 12.42 21.19
CA ARG A 63 -3.07 13.30 20.14
C ARG A 63 -3.88 12.52 19.11
N THR A 64 -4.96 13.13 18.64
CA THR A 64 -5.80 12.56 17.57
C THR A 64 -5.33 13.09 16.22
N PHE A 65 -5.07 12.18 15.29
CA PHE A 65 -4.74 12.48 13.90
C PHE A 65 -5.82 11.93 12.99
N THR A 66 -6.15 12.70 11.96
CA THR A 66 -7.02 12.23 10.88
C THR A 66 -6.15 11.68 9.77
N GLU A 67 -6.29 10.39 9.49
CA GLU A 67 -5.61 9.72 8.41
C GLU A 67 -6.58 9.48 7.25
N ARG A 68 -6.16 9.81 6.05
CA ARG A 68 -6.88 9.51 4.81
C ARG A 68 -6.23 8.29 4.16
N VAL A 69 -7.02 7.26 3.94
CA VAL A 69 -6.55 5.98 3.41
C VAL A 69 -7.28 5.68 2.11
N LEU A 70 -6.53 5.35 1.06
CA LEU A 70 -7.10 4.97 -0.23
C LEU A 70 -7.94 3.69 -0.11
N PRO A 71 -8.95 3.49 -0.97
CA PRO A 71 -9.66 2.22 -1.04
C PRO A 71 -8.70 1.08 -1.42
N ILE A 72 -9.04 -0.14 -1.00
CA ILE A 72 -8.15 -1.30 -1.19
C ILE A 72 -7.85 -1.60 -2.66
N ASP A 73 -8.78 -1.32 -3.57
CA ASP A 73 -8.61 -1.51 -5.00
C ASP A 73 -7.53 -0.61 -5.62
N SER A 74 -7.04 0.40 -4.89
CA SER A 74 -5.88 1.20 -5.29
C SER A 74 -4.60 0.38 -5.43
N VAL A 75 -4.54 -0.81 -4.82
CA VAL A 75 -3.39 -1.71 -4.95
C VAL A 75 -3.10 -2.10 -6.40
N ARG A 76 -4.10 -2.12 -7.27
CA ARG A 76 -3.90 -2.37 -8.70
C ARG A 76 -3.05 -1.29 -9.35
N GLU A 77 -3.32 -0.02 -9.03
CA GLU A 77 -2.51 1.11 -9.52
C GLU A 77 -1.13 1.14 -8.86
N TYR A 78 -1.03 0.75 -7.57
CA TYR A 78 0.24 0.57 -6.90
C TYR A 78 1.17 -0.37 -7.69
N PHE A 79 0.67 -1.52 -8.12
CA PHE A 79 1.44 -2.50 -8.89
C PHE A 79 1.70 -2.12 -10.35
N GLU A 80 1.12 -1.04 -10.85
CA GLU A 80 1.59 -0.41 -12.09
C GLU A 80 2.98 0.23 -11.92
N HIS A 81 3.34 0.62 -10.69
CA HIS A 81 4.59 1.31 -10.36
C HIS A 81 5.63 0.43 -9.68
N PHE A 82 5.20 -0.55 -8.89
CA PHE A 82 6.06 -1.39 -8.05
C PHE A 82 5.84 -2.88 -8.33
N GLU A 83 6.80 -3.71 -7.94
CA GLU A 83 6.72 -5.17 -8.11
C GLU A 83 6.35 -5.89 -6.82
N VAL A 84 6.63 -5.28 -5.68
CA VAL A 84 6.46 -5.89 -4.36
C VAL A 84 5.81 -4.92 -3.39
N LEU A 85 4.98 -5.45 -2.51
CA LEU A 85 4.34 -4.71 -1.42
C LEU A 85 4.55 -5.45 -0.11
N GLU A 86 5.07 -4.77 0.90
CA GLU A 86 5.11 -5.28 2.26
C GLU A 86 3.82 -4.92 3.00
N ILE A 87 3.18 -5.92 3.59
CA ILE A 87 1.94 -5.76 4.35
C ILE A 87 2.23 -5.81 5.86
N ASP A 88 1.89 -4.72 6.56
CA ASP A 88 2.18 -4.54 7.97
C ASP A 88 1.08 -5.05 8.91
N PHE A 89 -0.18 -5.08 8.49
CA PHE A 89 -1.27 -5.41 9.40
C PHE A 89 -1.22 -6.85 9.92
N THR A 90 -0.57 -7.77 9.19
CA THR A 90 -0.36 -9.15 9.65
C THR A 90 0.58 -9.25 10.84
N PHE A 91 1.43 -8.23 11.06
CA PHE A 91 2.33 -8.17 12.21
C PHE A 91 1.59 -7.95 13.54
N TYR A 92 0.53 -7.13 13.52
CA TYR A 92 -0.16 -6.69 14.75
C TYR A 92 -1.28 -7.62 15.18
N ARG A 93 -1.88 -8.38 14.28
CA ARG A 93 -3.01 -9.26 14.58
C ARG A 93 -2.92 -10.55 13.78
N LEU A 94 -3.34 -11.63 14.41
CA LEU A 94 -3.45 -12.94 13.76
C LEU A 94 -4.53 -12.92 12.65
N LEU A 95 -4.39 -13.82 11.70
CA LEU A 95 -5.37 -14.03 10.64
C LEU A 95 -6.56 -14.88 11.12
N LEU A 96 -6.36 -15.70 12.14
CA LEU A 96 -7.39 -16.49 12.79
C LEU A 96 -7.49 -16.07 14.26
N ASP A 97 -8.69 -16.17 14.83
CA ASP A 97 -8.93 -16.00 16.27
C ASP A 97 -8.58 -17.28 17.05
N GLU A 98 -8.82 -17.28 18.37
CA GLU A 98 -8.53 -18.41 19.27
C GLU A 98 -9.34 -19.66 18.94
N ASP A 99 -10.52 -19.50 18.33
CA ASP A 99 -11.40 -20.58 17.91
C ASP A 99 -11.10 -21.05 16.47
N GLY A 100 -10.12 -20.44 15.79
CA GLY A 100 -9.75 -20.76 14.42
C GLY A 100 -10.61 -20.08 13.35
N ASN A 101 -11.45 -19.11 13.72
CA ASN A 101 -12.26 -18.39 12.75
C ASN A 101 -11.46 -17.26 12.07
N PRO A 102 -11.76 -16.97 10.79
CA PRO A 102 -11.13 -15.86 10.07
C PRO A 102 -11.39 -14.50 10.73
N THR A 103 -10.32 -13.77 10.99
CA THR A 103 -10.39 -12.39 11.49
C THR A 103 -10.60 -11.39 10.35
N GLN A 104 -10.82 -10.11 10.69
CA GLN A 104 -10.87 -9.03 9.70
C GLN A 104 -9.59 -8.94 8.86
N ASN A 105 -8.43 -9.23 9.45
CA ASN A 105 -7.16 -9.25 8.72
C ASN A 105 -7.10 -10.38 7.69
N HIS A 106 -7.69 -11.53 7.99
CA HIS A 106 -7.81 -12.61 7.03
C HIS A 106 -8.65 -12.18 5.82
N HIS A 107 -9.82 -11.56 6.05
CA HIS A 107 -10.68 -11.07 4.97
C HIS A 107 -10.00 -9.99 4.15
N LEU A 108 -9.26 -9.10 4.80
CA LEU A 108 -8.50 -8.06 4.10
C LEU A 108 -7.40 -8.67 3.21
N LEU A 109 -6.66 -9.66 3.71
CA LEU A 109 -5.64 -10.35 2.93
C LEU A 109 -6.24 -11.13 1.74
N ALA A 110 -7.39 -11.78 1.96
CA ALA A 110 -8.12 -12.44 0.89
C ALA A 110 -8.53 -11.44 -0.21
N ARG A 111 -8.93 -10.22 0.19
CA ARG A 111 -9.27 -9.17 -0.76
C ARG A 111 -8.05 -8.68 -1.57
N TYR A 112 -6.88 -8.55 -0.94
CA TYR A 112 -5.63 -8.28 -1.68
C TYR A 112 -5.38 -9.36 -2.72
N ARG A 113 -5.47 -10.63 -2.34
CA ARG A 113 -5.27 -11.77 -3.26
C ARG A 113 -6.13 -11.68 -4.52
N GLU A 114 -7.39 -11.24 -4.40
CA GLU A 114 -8.31 -11.08 -5.54
C GLU A 114 -7.88 -9.95 -6.49
N LEU A 115 -7.12 -8.99 -6.00
CA LEU A 115 -6.72 -7.78 -6.72
C LEU A 115 -5.32 -7.88 -7.35
N LEU A 116 -4.49 -8.84 -6.92
CA LEU A 116 -3.14 -9.03 -7.41
C LEU A 116 -3.12 -9.81 -8.73
N GLY A 117 -2.17 -9.43 -9.60
CA GLY A 117 -1.80 -10.19 -10.78
C GLY A 117 -0.73 -11.26 -10.46
N GLU A 118 -0.43 -12.11 -11.43
CA GLU A 118 0.53 -13.21 -11.27
C GLU A 118 1.97 -12.75 -11.03
N SER A 119 2.32 -11.55 -11.49
CA SER A 119 3.65 -10.94 -11.32
C SER A 119 3.76 -10.01 -10.12
N ASP A 120 2.73 -9.92 -9.30
CA ASP A 120 2.69 -9.06 -8.13
C ASP A 120 3.04 -9.86 -6.87
N PHE A 121 3.95 -9.33 -6.03
CA PHE A 121 4.43 -10.04 -4.86
C PHE A 121 4.06 -9.31 -3.57
N LEU A 122 3.62 -10.09 -2.57
CA LEU A 122 3.42 -9.60 -1.21
C LEU A 122 4.51 -10.15 -0.29
N ILE A 123 5.01 -9.27 0.58
CA ILE A 123 5.78 -9.65 1.76
C ILE A 123 4.85 -9.54 2.96
N LEU A 124 4.63 -10.64 3.65
CA LEU A 124 3.80 -10.69 4.85
C LEU A 124 4.69 -10.75 6.07
N LYS A 125 4.50 -9.82 7.00
CA LYS A 125 5.17 -9.87 8.30
C LYS A 125 4.55 -10.97 9.17
N VAL A 126 5.40 -11.78 9.76
CA VAL A 126 4.95 -12.77 10.75
C VAL A 126 4.41 -12.04 11.98
N PRO A 127 3.28 -12.46 12.54
CA PRO A 127 2.69 -11.82 13.71
C PRO A 127 3.66 -11.70 14.89
N GLN A 128 3.71 -10.53 15.51
CA GLN A 128 4.60 -10.23 16.63
C GLN A 128 4.48 -11.26 17.76
N VAL A 129 3.29 -11.75 18.04
CA VAL A 129 3.02 -12.74 19.10
C VAL A 129 3.80 -14.03 18.92
N VAL A 130 4.21 -14.39 17.69
CA VAL A 130 5.01 -15.59 17.40
C VAL A 130 6.45 -15.43 17.86
N PHE A 131 6.98 -14.20 17.88
CA PHE A 131 8.37 -13.92 18.25
C PHE A 131 8.52 -13.27 19.63
N ALA A 132 7.47 -12.63 20.14
CA ALA A 132 7.55 -11.94 21.42
C ALA A 132 7.73 -12.97 22.55
N ARG A 133 8.93 -13.04 23.13
CA ARG A 133 9.12 -13.66 24.44
C ARG A 133 8.34 -12.84 25.47
N LYS A 134 7.37 -13.44 26.17
CA LYS A 134 6.90 -12.89 27.42
C LYS A 134 8.10 -12.82 28.37
N LEU A 135 8.57 -11.61 28.61
CA LEU A 135 9.40 -11.36 29.79
C LEU A 135 8.47 -11.54 31.00
N GLN A 136 8.71 -12.58 31.75
CA GLN A 136 8.06 -12.81 33.05
C GLN A 136 8.61 -11.80 34.06
#